data_a092b1ab512288dcc6466ce4c4325a04
#
_entry.id   a092b1ab512288dcc6466ce4c4325a04
#
_cell.length_a   1.000
_cell.length_b   1.000
_cell.length_c   1.000
_cell.angle_alpha   90.00
_cell.angle_beta   90.00
_cell.angle_gamma   90.00
#
_symmetry.space_group_name_H-M   'P 1'
#
loop_
_entity.id
_entity.type
_entity.pdbx_description
1 polymer ?
#
loop_
_entity_poly.entity_id
_entity_poly.type
_entity_poly.pdbx_seq_one_letter_code
_entity_poly.pdbx_strand_id
1 'polypeptide(L)'
;MANWKKITRRSFLVLGAVVAGGAAFGAYKVAEVPENPLRPGPEGTPLNPWVIINADGVTVIAPRAEMGQGISTTLAALVAEELDVDWQQVRVMHGPPAQAYFNAGMAEAASNRPNYQVASEPKSHSALLAALPKIFSLQMTGGSSGTLDGFEKMRLAGAGAREALKAAAARRLGVDAQGLKTEGGKVIGAQSFTYAELAEEAAALVPAEVALRDPSTWRYLGKAMPRLDMEAKSTGTATFGIDTYLPGMKFASVRMNPRRGGAMKGHDPAAALQVPGVEQVIDLGNGIAVVATNTWSAIQGAEAVTVDWDVADYPADSAAMTAVIEAAFTDDPDSRLRDDG
;
A
#
# COMPACT_ATOMS: atom_id res chain seq x y z
N MET A 1 -11.45 -43.55 17.38
CA MET A 1 -11.99 -42.94 18.63
C MET A 1 -10.93 -41.99 19.15
N ALA A 2 -11.14 -40.69 18.98
CA ALA A 2 -10.18 -39.66 19.39
C ALA A 2 -10.18 -39.52 20.92
N ASN A 3 -9.03 -39.67 21.56
CA ASN A 3 -8.83 -39.48 22.98
C ASN A 3 -9.02 -38.00 23.35
N TRP A 4 -10.19 -37.63 23.83
CA TRP A 4 -10.41 -36.33 24.46
C TRP A 4 -9.64 -36.29 25.78
N LYS A 5 -8.43 -35.72 25.78
CA LYS A 5 -7.70 -35.42 27.02
C LYS A 5 -8.58 -34.52 27.88
N LYS A 6 -8.82 -34.93 29.13
CA LYS A 6 -9.57 -34.15 30.10
C LYS A 6 -8.98 -32.75 30.19
N ILE A 7 -9.73 -31.77 29.70
CA ILE A 7 -9.38 -30.35 29.89
C ILE A 7 -9.47 -30.07 31.39
N THR A 8 -8.34 -29.82 32.01
CA THR A 8 -8.30 -29.52 33.43
C THR A 8 -8.80 -28.10 33.68
N ARG A 9 -9.30 -27.82 34.91
CA ARG A 9 -9.72 -26.49 35.34
C ARG A 9 -8.62 -25.42 35.11
N ARG A 10 -7.36 -25.82 35.26
CA ARG A 10 -6.19 -24.97 34.95
C ARG A 10 -6.07 -24.65 33.46
N SER A 11 -6.23 -25.65 32.60
CA SER A 11 -6.19 -25.44 31.14
C SER A 11 -7.30 -24.51 30.65
N PHE A 12 -8.49 -24.61 31.25
CA PHE A 12 -9.61 -23.72 30.95
C PHE A 12 -9.35 -22.30 31.42
N LEU A 13 -8.76 -22.08 32.59
CA LEU A 13 -8.39 -20.77 33.10
C LEU A 13 -7.26 -20.13 32.29
N VAL A 14 -6.25 -20.92 31.88
CA VAL A 14 -5.18 -20.44 31.02
C VAL A 14 -5.72 -20.04 29.64
N LEU A 15 -6.58 -20.88 29.04
CA LEU A 15 -7.22 -20.56 27.76
C LEU A 15 -8.08 -19.29 27.86
N GLY A 16 -8.87 -19.16 28.94
CA GLY A 16 -9.68 -17.97 29.22
C GLY A 16 -8.83 -16.71 29.36
N ALA A 17 -7.70 -16.79 30.08
CA ALA A 17 -6.75 -15.67 30.22
C ALA A 17 -6.08 -15.29 28.90
N VAL A 18 -5.71 -16.27 28.06
CA VAL A 18 -5.15 -16.03 26.73
C VAL A 18 -6.18 -15.38 25.81
N VAL A 19 -7.42 -15.86 25.82
CA VAL A 19 -8.51 -15.26 25.00
C VAL A 19 -8.83 -13.84 25.48
N ALA A 20 -8.96 -13.62 26.79
CA ALA A 20 -9.23 -12.29 27.34
C ALA A 20 -8.05 -11.33 27.09
N GLY A 21 -6.80 -11.78 27.26
CA GLY A 21 -5.60 -11.00 26.96
C GLY A 21 -5.49 -10.68 25.48
N GLY A 22 -5.77 -11.63 24.59
CA GLY A 22 -5.81 -11.43 23.16
C GLY A 22 -6.89 -10.43 22.72
N ALA A 23 -8.09 -10.51 23.30
CA ALA A 23 -9.17 -9.58 23.03
C ALA A 23 -8.84 -8.16 23.53
N ALA A 24 -8.26 -8.02 24.72
CA ALA A 24 -7.84 -6.73 25.28
C ALA A 24 -6.69 -6.11 24.44
N PHE A 25 -5.72 -6.91 24.02
CA PHE A 25 -4.65 -6.47 23.12
C PHE A 25 -5.19 -6.03 21.76
N GLY A 26 -6.11 -6.81 21.18
CA GLY A 26 -6.78 -6.47 19.93
C GLY A 26 -7.56 -5.15 20.04
N ALA A 27 -8.34 -4.95 21.10
CA ALA A 27 -9.07 -3.73 21.37
C ALA A 27 -8.12 -2.52 21.53
N TYR A 28 -7.02 -2.69 22.27
CA TYR A 28 -5.97 -1.68 22.43
C TYR A 28 -5.38 -1.29 21.06
N LYS A 29 -4.97 -2.26 20.24
CA LYS A 29 -4.41 -2.01 18.90
C LYS A 29 -5.40 -1.36 17.93
N VAL A 30 -6.67 -1.66 18.05
CA VAL A 30 -7.72 -0.98 17.26
C VAL A 30 -7.90 0.47 17.68
N ALA A 31 -7.89 0.74 18.99
CA ALA A 31 -8.04 2.09 19.53
C ALA A 31 -6.79 2.96 19.39
N GLU A 32 -5.60 2.34 19.29
CA GLU A 32 -4.33 3.03 19.14
C GLU A 32 -4.32 3.92 17.88
N VAL A 33 -3.99 5.19 18.02
CA VAL A 33 -3.73 6.07 16.88
C VAL A 33 -2.28 5.83 16.42
N PRO A 34 -2.04 5.39 15.18
CA PRO A 34 -0.70 5.16 14.70
C PRO A 34 0.15 6.43 14.76
N GLU A 35 1.39 6.29 15.21
CA GLU A 35 2.33 7.40 15.24
C GLU A 35 2.61 7.96 13.83
N ASN A 36 2.88 9.26 13.77
CA ASN A 36 3.40 9.88 12.54
C ASN A 36 4.83 9.39 12.28
N PRO A 37 5.08 8.63 11.20
CA PRO A 37 6.43 8.13 10.90
C PRO A 37 7.35 9.20 10.32
N LEU A 38 6.79 10.34 9.89
CA LEU A 38 7.53 11.42 9.27
C LEU A 38 8.21 12.30 10.34
N ARG A 39 9.34 12.87 9.99
CA ARG A 39 10.09 13.82 10.82
C ARG A 39 10.39 15.06 10.00
N PRO A 40 10.49 16.24 10.62
CA PRO A 40 10.99 17.43 9.94
C PRO A 40 12.37 17.18 9.31
N GLY A 41 12.57 17.67 8.11
CA GLY A 41 13.81 17.42 7.38
C GLY A 41 13.85 18.19 6.06
N PRO A 42 14.75 17.80 5.13
CA PRO A 42 14.88 18.46 3.84
C PRO A 42 13.59 18.54 3.01
N GLU A 43 12.71 17.56 3.19
CA GLU A 43 11.41 17.50 2.50
C GLU A 43 10.37 18.49 3.05
N GLY A 44 10.62 19.08 4.22
CA GLY A 44 9.74 20.05 4.87
C GLY A 44 9.24 19.64 6.25
N THR A 45 8.14 20.26 6.68
CA THR A 45 7.49 20.04 7.97
C THR A 45 6.27 19.14 7.81
N PRO A 46 6.26 17.93 8.38
CA PRO A 46 5.10 17.05 8.35
C PRO A 46 4.03 17.52 9.34
N LEU A 47 2.83 17.78 8.87
CA LEU A 47 1.68 18.10 9.72
C LEU A 47 0.99 16.83 10.24
N ASN A 48 1.00 15.77 9.44
CA ASN A 48 0.46 14.45 9.79
C ASN A 48 1.15 13.39 8.91
N PRO A 49 0.81 12.08 9.02
CA PRO A 49 1.46 11.03 8.23
C PRO A 49 1.37 11.19 6.71
N TRP A 50 0.46 12.00 6.19
CA TRP A 50 0.19 12.11 4.76
C TRP A 50 0.50 13.47 4.15
N VAL A 51 0.82 14.49 4.97
CA VAL A 51 1.00 15.88 4.49
C VAL A 51 2.28 16.46 5.03
N ILE A 52 3.17 16.83 4.11
CA ILE A 52 4.40 17.60 4.38
C ILE A 52 4.28 18.95 3.67
N ILE A 53 4.64 20.03 4.34
CA ILE A 53 4.65 21.37 3.78
C ILE A 53 6.07 21.91 3.74
N ASN A 54 6.44 22.47 2.60
CA ASN A 54 7.73 23.14 2.40
C ASN A 54 7.55 24.44 1.60
N ALA A 55 8.65 25.09 1.25
CA ALA A 55 8.65 26.36 0.51
C ALA A 55 8.05 26.23 -0.91
N ASP A 56 8.13 25.04 -1.52
CA ASP A 56 7.67 24.76 -2.88
C ASP A 56 6.20 24.35 -2.96
N GLY A 57 5.56 24.06 -1.80
CA GLY A 57 4.17 23.65 -1.72
C GLY A 57 3.90 22.50 -0.76
N VAL A 58 3.13 21.51 -1.22
CA VAL A 58 2.64 20.38 -0.42
C VAL A 58 3.09 19.06 -1.02
N THR A 59 3.79 18.26 -0.25
CA THR A 59 4.09 16.87 -0.60
C THR A 59 3.09 15.94 0.10
N VAL A 60 2.37 15.17 -0.71
CA VAL A 60 1.41 14.16 -0.26
C VAL A 60 2.08 12.80 -0.23
N ILE A 61 2.02 12.13 0.91
CA ILE A 61 2.45 10.73 1.01
C ILE A 61 1.34 9.83 0.48
N ALA A 62 1.59 9.19 -0.66
CA ALA A 62 0.71 8.19 -1.26
C ALA A 62 1.21 6.78 -0.88
N PRO A 63 0.62 6.13 0.13
CA PRO A 63 1.14 4.86 0.67
C PRO A 63 0.64 3.64 -0.15
N ARG A 64 0.51 3.80 -1.46
CA ARG A 64 0.08 2.75 -2.40
C ARG A 64 0.99 2.76 -3.62
N ALA A 65 1.32 1.59 -4.13
CA ALA A 65 2.14 1.47 -5.32
C ALA A 65 1.39 2.02 -6.55
N GLU A 66 2.05 2.90 -7.30
CA GLU A 66 1.59 3.38 -8.58
C GLU A 66 2.05 2.41 -9.69
N MET A 67 1.11 1.72 -10.31
CA MET A 67 1.34 0.73 -11.36
C MET A 67 0.73 1.16 -12.71
N GLY A 68 0.42 2.45 -12.86
CA GLY A 68 -0.26 3.01 -14.01
C GLY A 68 -1.76 3.26 -13.79
N GLN A 69 -2.33 2.81 -12.67
CA GLN A 69 -3.75 2.95 -12.36
C GLN A 69 -4.15 4.35 -11.84
N GLY A 70 -3.17 5.23 -11.54
CA GLY A 70 -3.43 6.61 -11.13
C GLY A 70 -3.69 6.84 -9.66
N ILE A 71 -3.38 5.87 -8.80
CA ILE A 71 -3.66 5.96 -7.35
C ILE A 71 -2.92 7.12 -6.68
N SER A 72 -1.67 7.40 -7.08
CA SER A 72 -0.89 8.49 -6.53
C SER A 72 -1.54 9.85 -6.79
N THR A 73 -2.02 10.08 -8.00
CA THR A 73 -2.77 11.30 -8.37
C THR A 73 -4.09 11.38 -7.63
N THR A 74 -4.82 10.27 -7.53
CA THR A 74 -6.11 10.22 -6.83
C THR A 74 -5.97 10.57 -5.34
N LEU A 75 -5.01 9.96 -4.65
CA LEU A 75 -4.77 10.24 -3.23
C LEU A 75 -4.32 11.68 -3.00
N ALA A 76 -3.49 12.22 -3.90
CA ALA A 76 -3.08 13.62 -3.85
C ALA A 76 -4.26 14.57 -4.05
N ALA A 77 -5.18 14.28 -4.97
CA ALA A 77 -6.34 15.11 -5.21
C ALA A 77 -7.28 15.17 -4.00
N LEU A 78 -7.44 14.06 -3.24
CA LEU A 78 -8.23 14.01 -2.01
C LEU A 78 -7.66 14.96 -0.93
N VAL A 79 -6.34 15.00 -0.78
CA VAL A 79 -5.66 15.93 0.14
C VAL A 79 -5.77 17.35 -0.36
N ALA A 80 -5.47 17.60 -1.63
CA ALA A 80 -5.45 18.94 -2.22
C ALA A 80 -6.83 19.63 -2.15
N GLU A 81 -7.91 18.86 -2.35
CA GLU A 81 -9.28 19.35 -2.20
C GLU A 81 -9.53 19.90 -0.82
N GLU A 82 -9.24 19.12 0.20
CA GLU A 82 -9.54 19.49 1.59
C GLU A 82 -8.56 20.53 2.13
N LEU A 83 -7.30 20.48 1.70
CA LEU A 83 -6.25 21.42 2.12
C LEU A 83 -6.35 22.76 1.42
N ASP A 84 -7.07 22.86 0.29
CA ASP A 84 -7.23 24.08 -0.50
C ASP A 84 -5.91 24.60 -1.09
N VAL A 85 -5.13 23.73 -1.67
CA VAL A 85 -3.87 24.04 -2.33
C VAL A 85 -4.02 23.96 -3.84
N ASP A 86 -3.30 24.79 -4.59
CA ASP A 86 -3.30 24.72 -6.04
C ASP A 86 -2.55 23.47 -6.55
N TRP A 87 -3.11 22.85 -7.59
CA TRP A 87 -2.62 21.58 -8.11
C TRP A 87 -1.14 21.59 -8.52
N GLN A 88 -0.66 22.73 -9.01
CA GLN A 88 0.74 22.93 -9.41
C GLN A 88 1.72 22.90 -8.22
N GLN A 89 1.21 23.14 -7.01
CA GLN A 89 1.99 23.08 -5.77
C GLN A 89 1.99 21.69 -5.11
N VAL A 90 1.28 20.72 -5.72
CA VAL A 90 1.16 19.38 -5.17
C VAL A 90 2.24 18.46 -5.75
N ARG A 91 2.95 17.78 -4.88
CA ARG A 91 3.89 16.70 -5.19
C ARG A 91 3.47 15.42 -4.46
N VAL A 92 3.91 14.28 -4.97
CA VAL A 92 3.66 12.98 -4.35
C VAL A 92 4.97 12.27 -4.09
N MET A 93 5.07 11.63 -2.95
CA MET A 93 6.13 10.68 -2.67
C MET A 93 5.60 9.45 -1.92
N HIS A 94 6.35 8.36 -1.96
CA HIS A 94 6.09 7.20 -1.12
C HIS A 94 6.61 7.47 0.29
N GLY A 95 5.82 7.08 1.31
CA GLY A 95 6.25 7.14 2.70
C GLY A 95 7.08 5.93 3.11
N PRO A 96 7.73 5.99 4.27
CA PRO A 96 8.40 4.83 4.85
C PRO A 96 7.37 3.74 5.23
N PRO A 97 7.79 2.47 5.37
CA PRO A 97 6.93 1.43 5.92
C PRO A 97 6.52 1.80 7.36
N ALA A 98 5.21 1.97 7.59
CA ALA A 98 4.71 2.33 8.92
C ALA A 98 3.26 1.93 9.13
N GLN A 99 2.87 1.67 10.38
CA GLN A 99 1.50 1.30 10.75
C GLN A 99 0.47 2.35 10.32
N ALA A 100 0.81 3.64 10.29
CA ALA A 100 -0.08 4.71 9.86
C ALA A 100 -0.68 4.47 8.45
N TYR A 101 0.02 3.73 7.60
CA TYR A 101 -0.36 3.50 6.21
C TYR A 101 -1.08 2.17 5.96
N PHE A 102 -1.58 1.50 7.02
CA PHE A 102 -2.35 0.25 6.86
C PHE A 102 -3.50 0.41 5.86
N ASN A 103 -3.84 -0.67 5.15
CA ASN A 103 -4.91 -0.69 4.15
C ASN A 103 -6.15 -1.42 4.71
N ALA A 104 -7.09 -0.68 5.31
CA ALA A 104 -8.34 -1.23 5.82
C ALA A 104 -9.29 -1.70 4.69
N GLY A 105 -9.23 -1.07 3.52
CA GLY A 105 -10.05 -1.41 2.35
C GLY A 105 -9.82 -2.82 1.81
N MET A 106 -8.70 -3.45 2.17
CA MET A 106 -8.45 -4.84 1.83
C MET A 106 -9.46 -5.82 2.45
N ALA A 107 -9.87 -5.57 3.69
CA ALA A 107 -10.85 -6.40 4.35
C ALA A 107 -12.24 -6.25 3.73
N GLU A 108 -12.57 -5.03 3.29
CA GLU A 108 -13.82 -4.74 2.59
C GLU A 108 -13.82 -5.33 1.18
N ALA A 109 -12.71 -5.21 0.44
CA ALA A 109 -12.54 -5.80 -0.87
C ALA A 109 -12.56 -7.34 -0.85
N ALA A 110 -12.12 -7.96 0.25
CA ALA A 110 -12.19 -9.40 0.46
C ALA A 110 -13.59 -9.88 0.87
N SER A 111 -14.51 -8.99 1.25
CA SER A 111 -15.90 -9.35 1.48
C SER A 111 -16.54 -9.65 0.11
N ASN A 112 -17.07 -10.87 -0.08
CA ASN A 112 -17.76 -11.29 -1.31
C ASN A 112 -19.10 -10.56 -1.54
N ARG A 113 -19.19 -9.30 -1.13
CA ARG A 113 -20.42 -8.51 -1.26
C ARG A 113 -20.36 -7.60 -2.47
N PRO A 114 -21.40 -7.56 -3.29
CA PRO A 114 -21.51 -6.56 -4.34
C PRO A 114 -21.48 -5.15 -3.72
N ASN A 115 -20.72 -4.23 -4.29
CA ASN A 115 -20.55 -2.85 -3.79
C ASN A 115 -21.87 -2.10 -3.60
N TYR A 116 -22.94 -2.48 -4.30
CA TYR A 116 -24.27 -1.86 -4.17
C TYR A 116 -25.06 -2.34 -2.92
N GLN A 117 -24.61 -3.38 -2.22
CA GLN A 117 -25.27 -3.91 -1.01
C GLN A 117 -24.65 -3.38 0.31
N VAL A 118 -23.59 -2.60 0.23
CA VAL A 118 -22.83 -2.12 1.42
C VAL A 118 -23.66 -1.20 2.33
N ALA A 119 -24.70 -0.56 1.81
CA ALA A 119 -25.50 0.42 2.56
C ALA A 119 -26.45 -0.19 3.61
N SER A 120 -26.69 -1.50 3.62
CA SER A 120 -27.73 -2.16 4.44
C SER A 120 -27.20 -2.93 5.66
N GLU A 121 -25.87 -2.99 5.86
CA GLU A 121 -25.28 -3.81 6.92
C GLU A 121 -24.82 -3.02 8.14
N PRO A 122 -24.86 -3.63 9.35
CA PRO A 122 -24.36 -2.98 10.55
C PRO A 122 -22.86 -2.66 10.40
N LYS A 123 -22.47 -1.41 10.66
CA LYS A 123 -21.08 -0.93 10.67
C LYS A 123 -20.12 -1.75 11.55
N SER A 124 -20.65 -2.56 12.48
CA SER A 124 -19.88 -3.40 13.41
C SER A 124 -19.10 -4.54 12.72
N HIS A 125 -19.65 -5.13 11.65
CA HIS A 125 -18.99 -6.26 10.98
C HIS A 125 -17.82 -5.79 10.10
N SER A 126 -17.98 -4.65 9.42
CA SER A 126 -16.91 -4.03 8.64
C SER A 126 -15.79 -3.48 9.53
N ALA A 127 -16.13 -2.95 10.72
CA ALA A 127 -15.13 -2.42 11.65
C ALA A 127 -14.19 -3.51 12.19
N LEU A 128 -14.71 -4.71 12.50
CA LEU A 128 -13.87 -5.82 12.97
C LEU A 128 -12.93 -6.33 11.88
N LEU A 129 -13.41 -6.46 10.64
CA LEU A 129 -12.58 -6.87 9.51
C LEU A 129 -11.52 -5.81 9.16
N ALA A 130 -11.88 -4.53 9.24
CA ALA A 130 -10.95 -3.42 9.02
C ALA A 130 -9.87 -3.30 10.11
N ALA A 131 -10.08 -3.90 11.29
CA ALA A 131 -9.12 -3.90 12.38
C ALA A 131 -7.89 -4.79 12.08
N LEU A 132 -8.06 -5.90 11.39
CA LEU A 132 -6.96 -6.84 11.11
C LEU A 132 -5.81 -6.20 10.32
N PRO A 133 -6.04 -5.48 9.20
CA PRO A 133 -4.99 -4.77 8.50
C PRO A 133 -4.24 -3.76 9.40
N LYS A 134 -4.93 -3.10 10.33
CA LYS A 134 -4.32 -2.17 11.28
C LYS A 134 -3.43 -2.90 12.30
N ILE A 135 -3.94 -3.99 12.90
CA ILE A 135 -3.20 -4.79 13.88
C ILE A 135 -1.91 -5.34 13.28
N PHE A 136 -1.97 -5.84 12.03
CA PHE A 136 -0.83 -6.41 11.33
C PHE A 136 -0.03 -5.39 10.50
N SER A 137 -0.37 -4.11 10.56
CA SER A 137 0.28 -3.04 9.79
C SER A 137 0.35 -3.34 8.27
N LEU A 138 -0.71 -3.93 7.72
CA LEU A 138 -0.72 -4.39 6.33
C LEU A 138 -0.77 -3.21 5.37
N GLN A 139 0.36 -2.94 4.72
CA GLN A 139 0.48 -2.01 3.62
C GLN A 139 0.48 -2.79 2.31
N MET A 140 -0.65 -2.87 1.66
CA MET A 140 -0.79 -3.64 0.43
C MET A 140 -1.52 -2.83 -0.65
N THR A 141 -1.10 -3.00 -1.89
CA THR A 141 -1.77 -2.45 -3.07
C THR A 141 -2.33 -3.59 -3.89
N GLY A 142 -3.65 -3.69 -3.94
CA GLY A 142 -4.35 -4.76 -4.63
C GLY A 142 -5.84 -4.77 -4.31
N GLY A 143 -6.62 -5.64 -4.98
CA GLY A 143 -8.04 -5.82 -4.73
C GLY A 143 -8.89 -4.55 -4.91
N SER A 144 -8.45 -3.59 -5.71
CA SER A 144 -9.11 -2.28 -5.90
C SER A 144 -9.33 -1.50 -4.60
N SER A 145 -8.55 -1.79 -3.57
CA SER A 145 -8.73 -1.25 -2.20
C SER A 145 -8.10 0.12 -1.98
N GLY A 146 -7.25 0.61 -2.89
CA GLY A 146 -6.47 1.83 -2.67
C GLY A 146 -7.29 3.08 -2.47
N THR A 147 -8.26 3.34 -3.36
CA THR A 147 -9.17 4.49 -3.24
C THR A 147 -10.20 4.26 -2.14
N LEU A 148 -10.71 3.03 -2.01
CA LEU A 148 -11.67 2.67 -0.96
C LEU A 148 -11.12 2.98 0.44
N ASP A 149 -9.89 2.57 0.72
CA ASP A 149 -9.19 2.89 1.97
C ASP A 149 -8.80 4.38 2.08
N GLY A 150 -8.36 4.98 0.98
CA GLY A 150 -7.80 6.32 0.96
C GLY A 150 -8.82 7.44 0.97
N PHE A 151 -10.06 7.20 0.52
CA PHE A 151 -11.03 8.26 0.27
C PHE A 151 -11.28 9.15 1.50
N GLU A 152 -11.60 8.57 2.62
CA GLU A 152 -11.83 9.33 3.85
C GLU A 152 -10.51 9.72 4.54
N LYS A 153 -9.55 8.79 4.63
CA LYS A 153 -8.27 9.04 5.30
C LYS A 153 -7.51 10.25 4.73
N MET A 154 -7.40 10.33 3.41
CA MET A 154 -6.66 11.40 2.75
C MET A 154 -7.40 12.74 2.85
N ARG A 155 -8.73 12.73 2.78
CA ARG A 155 -9.54 13.91 3.02
C ARG A 155 -9.39 14.42 4.45
N LEU A 156 -9.49 13.55 5.44
CA LEU A 156 -9.27 13.90 6.86
C LEU A 156 -7.86 14.45 7.08
N ALA A 157 -6.84 13.89 6.44
CA ALA A 157 -5.47 14.38 6.51
C ALA A 157 -5.33 15.80 5.94
N GLY A 158 -5.95 16.07 4.78
CA GLY A 158 -5.98 17.40 4.17
C GLY A 158 -6.74 18.42 5.01
N ALA A 159 -7.94 18.05 5.50
CA ALA A 159 -8.76 18.91 6.36
C ALA A 159 -8.07 19.21 7.70
N GLY A 160 -7.47 18.20 8.34
CA GLY A 160 -6.70 18.38 9.59
C GLY A 160 -5.53 19.34 9.42
N ALA A 161 -4.80 19.21 8.32
CA ALA A 161 -3.70 20.12 7.98
C ALA A 161 -4.23 21.56 7.74
N ARG A 162 -5.33 21.73 7.02
CA ARG A 162 -5.98 23.03 6.81
C ARG A 162 -6.34 23.69 8.12
N GLU A 163 -7.03 22.99 9.01
CA GLU A 163 -7.47 23.57 10.28
C GLU A 163 -6.28 23.88 11.22
N ALA A 164 -5.23 23.08 11.20
CA ALA A 164 -3.98 23.37 11.90
C ALA A 164 -3.32 24.67 11.42
N LEU A 165 -3.24 24.87 10.10
CA LEU A 165 -2.71 26.08 9.50
C LEU A 165 -3.54 27.32 9.83
N LYS A 166 -4.88 27.19 9.81
CA LYS A 166 -5.77 28.26 10.27
C LYS A 166 -5.56 28.58 11.75
N ALA A 167 -5.39 27.56 12.59
CA ALA A 167 -5.11 27.76 14.01
C ALA A 167 -3.78 28.48 14.25
N ALA A 168 -2.73 28.16 13.49
CA ALA A 168 -1.45 28.85 13.56
C ALA A 168 -1.57 30.33 13.15
N ALA A 169 -2.25 30.61 12.03
CA ALA A 169 -2.51 31.97 11.58
C ALA A 169 -3.38 32.77 12.59
N ALA A 170 -4.41 32.13 13.17
CA ALA A 170 -5.26 32.73 14.19
C ALA A 170 -4.47 33.17 15.44
N ARG A 171 -3.51 32.33 15.90
CA ARG A 171 -2.61 32.67 17.00
C ARG A 171 -1.75 33.90 16.68
N ARG A 172 -1.18 33.97 15.46
CA ARG A 172 -0.37 35.13 15.03
C ARG A 172 -1.19 36.43 14.94
N LEU A 173 -2.47 36.31 14.52
CA LEU A 173 -3.35 37.48 14.34
C LEU A 173 -4.13 37.86 15.60
N GLY A 174 -4.19 37.01 16.61
CA GLY A 174 -5.01 37.20 17.79
C GLY A 174 -6.51 37.14 17.52
N VAL A 175 -6.95 36.29 16.56
CA VAL A 175 -8.36 36.15 16.12
C VAL A 175 -8.85 34.73 16.24
N ASP A 176 -10.16 34.51 16.04
CA ASP A 176 -10.73 33.16 15.94
C ASP A 176 -10.39 32.53 14.58
N ALA A 177 -9.94 31.27 14.61
CA ALA A 177 -9.63 30.51 13.42
C ALA A 177 -10.85 30.30 12.49
N GLN A 178 -12.06 30.26 13.01
CA GLN A 178 -13.29 30.11 12.23
C GLN A 178 -13.51 31.25 11.25
N GLY A 179 -13.04 32.46 11.58
CA GLY A 179 -13.12 33.63 10.71
C GLY A 179 -12.12 33.65 9.56
N LEU A 180 -11.13 32.75 9.58
CA LEU A 180 -10.10 32.68 8.54
C LEU A 180 -10.52 31.74 7.39
N LYS A 181 -10.13 32.12 6.17
CA LYS A 181 -10.34 31.32 4.95
C LYS A 181 -9.01 30.75 4.44
N THR A 182 -9.11 29.76 3.58
CA THR A 182 -7.95 29.23 2.85
C THR A 182 -8.19 29.38 1.36
N GLU A 183 -7.12 29.62 0.62
CA GLU A 183 -7.14 29.71 -0.85
C GLU A 183 -5.73 29.53 -1.41
N GLY A 184 -5.57 28.61 -2.36
CA GLY A 184 -4.34 28.46 -3.14
C GLY A 184 -3.07 28.27 -2.30
N GLY A 185 -3.11 27.53 -1.19
CA GLY A 185 -1.94 27.31 -0.33
C GLY A 185 -1.64 28.46 0.64
N LYS A 186 -2.63 29.30 0.93
CA LYS A 186 -2.54 30.40 1.90
C LYS A 186 -3.69 30.40 2.88
N VAL A 187 -3.45 30.94 4.06
CA VAL A 187 -4.51 31.33 5.01
C VAL A 187 -4.75 32.82 4.84
N ILE A 188 -6.01 33.18 4.63
CA ILE A 188 -6.47 34.54 4.33
C ILE A 188 -7.22 35.11 5.56
N GLY A 189 -6.77 36.26 6.02
CA GLY A 189 -7.34 37.03 7.09
C GLY A 189 -7.05 38.54 6.90
N ALA A 190 -6.92 39.28 8.00
CA ALA A 190 -6.44 40.67 7.93
C ALA A 190 -5.02 40.77 7.32
N GLN A 191 -4.24 39.75 7.52
CA GLN A 191 -2.98 39.49 6.85
C GLN A 191 -3.04 38.05 6.31
N SER A 192 -2.43 37.80 5.15
CA SER A 192 -2.33 36.46 4.55
C SER A 192 -0.98 35.84 4.83
N PHE A 193 -0.97 34.55 5.08
CA PHE A 193 0.24 33.75 5.29
C PHE A 193 0.23 32.55 4.34
N THR A 194 1.38 32.23 3.77
CA THR A 194 1.57 30.99 3.04
C THR A 194 1.55 29.80 4.02
N TYR A 195 1.22 28.61 3.52
CA TYR A 195 1.29 27.39 4.33
C TYR A 195 2.71 27.11 4.84
N ALA A 196 3.73 27.41 4.04
CA ALA A 196 5.13 27.26 4.43
C ALA A 196 5.50 28.13 5.65
N GLU A 197 5.01 29.38 5.72
CA GLU A 197 5.27 30.27 6.85
C GLU A 197 4.62 29.79 8.15
N LEU A 198 3.57 28.97 8.08
CA LEU A 198 2.79 28.50 9.20
C LEU A 198 3.11 27.04 9.60
N ALA A 199 3.80 26.28 8.75
CA ALA A 199 3.91 24.84 8.86
C ALA A 199 4.49 24.37 10.20
N GLU A 200 5.56 25.01 10.68
CA GLU A 200 6.22 24.64 11.93
C GLU A 200 5.28 24.79 13.14
N GLU A 201 4.58 25.91 13.23
CA GLU A 201 3.62 26.16 14.31
C GLU A 201 2.38 25.26 14.18
N ALA A 202 1.93 25.02 12.95
CA ALA A 202 0.75 24.19 12.66
C ALA A 202 0.95 22.72 13.01
N ALA A 203 2.18 22.21 12.93
CA ALA A 203 2.48 20.79 13.21
C ALA A 203 2.03 20.32 14.61
N ALA A 204 2.02 21.22 15.59
CA ALA A 204 1.57 20.93 16.95
C ALA A 204 0.05 21.19 17.16
N LEU A 205 -0.68 21.61 16.13
CA LEU A 205 -2.06 22.11 16.23
C LEU A 205 -3.07 21.27 15.45
N VAL A 206 -2.66 20.13 14.89
CA VAL A 206 -3.56 19.27 14.11
C VAL A 206 -4.68 18.74 15.01
N PRO A 207 -5.95 19.06 14.71
CA PRO A 207 -7.07 18.64 15.55
C PRO A 207 -7.38 17.15 15.35
N ALA A 208 -7.96 16.53 16.38
CA ALA A 208 -8.36 15.12 16.33
C ALA A 208 -9.61 14.91 15.45
N GLU A 209 -10.49 15.92 15.39
CA GLU A 209 -11.73 15.88 14.61
C GLU A 209 -11.83 17.10 13.71
N VAL A 210 -12.24 16.88 12.46
CA VAL A 210 -12.40 17.95 11.46
C VAL A 210 -13.63 17.72 10.61
N ALA A 211 -14.21 18.82 10.13
CA ALA A 211 -15.26 18.78 9.12
C ALA A 211 -14.66 18.72 7.72
N LEU A 212 -15.15 17.80 6.91
CA LEU A 212 -14.83 17.70 5.50
C LEU A 212 -15.62 18.74 4.68
N ARG A 213 -15.06 19.12 3.53
CA ARG A 213 -15.75 20.02 2.59
C ARG A 213 -16.99 19.35 1.98
N ASP A 214 -18.02 20.17 1.80
CA ASP A 214 -19.23 19.74 1.10
C ASP A 214 -18.89 19.41 -0.38
N PRO A 215 -19.41 18.28 -0.91
CA PRO A 215 -19.17 17.89 -2.30
C PRO A 215 -19.54 18.96 -3.34
N SER A 216 -20.52 19.81 -3.07
CA SER A 216 -20.91 20.91 -3.95
C SER A 216 -19.81 21.98 -4.13
N THR A 217 -18.83 22.01 -3.23
CA THR A 217 -17.71 22.98 -3.25
C THR A 217 -16.43 22.40 -3.85
N TRP A 218 -16.42 21.15 -4.30
CA TRP A 218 -15.23 20.49 -4.80
C TRP A 218 -14.67 21.11 -6.09
N ARG A 219 -13.36 21.36 -6.08
CA ARG A 219 -12.63 21.91 -7.22
C ARG A 219 -12.01 20.79 -8.08
N TYR A 220 -11.55 19.73 -7.46
CA TYR A 220 -10.78 18.64 -8.07
C TYR A 220 -11.56 17.33 -8.15
N LEU A 221 -12.25 16.96 -7.08
CA LEU A 221 -12.93 15.67 -7.00
C LEU A 221 -14.13 15.62 -7.96
N GLY A 222 -14.30 14.48 -8.64
CA GLY A 222 -15.32 14.30 -9.66
C GLY A 222 -15.00 14.98 -11.01
N LYS A 223 -13.79 15.50 -11.20
CA LYS A 223 -13.33 16.15 -12.43
C LYS A 223 -12.10 15.44 -13.00
N ALA A 224 -11.87 15.60 -14.30
CA ALA A 224 -10.64 15.14 -14.92
C ALA A 224 -9.45 15.94 -14.41
N MET A 225 -8.50 15.27 -13.79
CA MET A 225 -7.27 15.88 -13.27
C MET A 225 -6.05 15.42 -14.08
N PRO A 226 -5.10 16.33 -14.38
CA PRO A 226 -3.84 15.92 -14.96
C PRO A 226 -3.08 15.03 -13.96
N ARG A 227 -2.53 13.91 -14.46
CA ARG A 227 -1.73 13.02 -13.64
C ARG A 227 -0.40 13.66 -13.26
N LEU A 228 0.00 13.51 -11.99
CA LEU A 228 1.27 14.06 -11.48
C LEU A 228 2.51 13.35 -12.03
N ASP A 229 2.37 12.10 -12.48
CA ASP A 229 3.44 11.26 -13.00
C ASP A 229 3.53 11.25 -14.55
N MET A 230 2.62 11.91 -15.24
CA MET A 230 2.49 11.81 -16.70
C MET A 230 3.70 12.41 -17.43
N GLU A 231 4.16 13.58 -17.03
CA GLU A 231 5.28 14.25 -17.69
C GLU A 231 6.53 13.39 -17.66
N ALA A 232 6.95 12.94 -16.47
CA ALA A 232 8.14 12.12 -16.33
C ALA A 232 8.03 10.79 -17.08
N LYS A 233 6.86 10.15 -17.07
CA LYS A 233 6.63 8.88 -17.78
C LYS A 233 6.58 9.05 -19.30
N SER A 234 6.01 10.13 -19.80
CA SER A 234 5.89 10.37 -21.24
C SER A 234 7.17 10.93 -21.89
N THR A 235 8.04 11.57 -21.11
CA THR A 235 9.33 12.12 -21.59
C THR A 235 10.51 11.19 -21.33
N GLY A 236 10.30 10.03 -20.69
CA GLY A 236 11.36 9.08 -20.36
C GLY A 236 12.29 9.53 -19.22
N THR A 237 11.85 10.49 -18.40
CA THR A 237 12.62 10.97 -17.23
C THR A 237 12.18 10.31 -15.91
N ALA A 238 11.12 9.49 -15.94
CA ALA A 238 10.71 8.70 -14.77
C ALA A 238 11.76 7.63 -14.44
N THR A 239 12.11 7.52 -13.17
CA THR A 239 13.04 6.50 -12.67
C THR A 239 12.25 5.32 -12.14
N PHE A 240 12.55 4.13 -12.62
CA PHE A 240 11.96 2.85 -12.19
C PHE A 240 12.99 2.01 -11.44
N GLY A 241 12.54 0.94 -10.79
CA GLY A 241 13.44 0.04 -10.06
C GLY A 241 14.57 -0.53 -10.93
N ILE A 242 14.30 -0.78 -12.22
CA ILE A 242 15.30 -1.28 -13.16
C ILE A 242 16.40 -0.25 -13.48
N ASP A 243 16.13 1.04 -13.28
CA ASP A 243 17.05 2.14 -13.54
C ASP A 243 17.96 2.42 -12.31
N THR A 244 17.70 1.76 -11.20
CA THR A 244 18.49 1.93 -9.98
C THR A 244 19.86 1.30 -10.15
N TYR A 245 20.91 2.05 -9.87
CA TYR A 245 22.30 1.59 -9.91
C TYR A 245 23.03 1.96 -8.63
N LEU A 246 23.76 1.01 -8.08
CA LEU A 246 24.65 1.19 -6.93
C LEU A 246 26.08 0.77 -7.30
N PRO A 247 27.12 1.44 -6.77
CA PRO A 247 28.50 1.02 -7.02
C PRO A 247 28.72 -0.46 -6.61
N GLY A 248 29.25 -1.26 -7.53
CA GLY A 248 29.47 -2.67 -7.31
C GLY A 248 28.24 -3.57 -7.45
N MET A 249 27.08 -3.03 -7.84
CA MET A 249 25.86 -3.81 -8.08
C MET A 249 26.09 -4.88 -9.12
N LYS A 250 25.55 -6.08 -8.87
CA LYS A 250 25.51 -7.20 -9.82
C LYS A 250 24.08 -7.43 -10.27
N PHE A 251 23.95 -8.10 -11.39
CA PHE A 251 22.68 -8.43 -12.01
C PHE A 251 22.50 -9.94 -12.02
N ALA A 252 21.31 -10.40 -11.75
CA ALA A 252 21.01 -11.82 -11.78
C ALA A 252 19.78 -12.11 -12.65
N SER A 253 19.87 -13.20 -13.42
CA SER A 253 18.74 -13.79 -14.13
C SER A 253 18.42 -15.13 -13.52
N VAL A 254 17.15 -15.36 -13.18
CA VAL A 254 16.67 -16.58 -12.54
C VAL A 254 15.91 -17.43 -13.54
N ARG A 255 16.19 -18.73 -13.57
CA ARG A 255 15.40 -19.74 -14.30
C ARG A 255 14.85 -20.76 -13.32
N MET A 256 13.54 -20.87 -13.31
CA MET A 256 12.80 -21.88 -12.58
C MET A 256 12.25 -22.93 -13.57
N ASN A 257 11.77 -24.06 -13.05
CA ASN A 257 11.08 -25.02 -13.89
C ASN A 257 9.93 -24.33 -14.65
N PRO A 258 9.89 -24.41 -16.00
CA PRO A 258 8.81 -23.79 -16.79
C PRO A 258 7.44 -24.40 -16.46
N ARG A 259 7.41 -25.61 -15.91
CA ARG A 259 6.20 -26.22 -15.35
C ARG A 259 6.16 -25.96 -13.84
N ARG A 260 5.29 -25.04 -13.43
CA ARG A 260 5.16 -24.60 -12.04
C ARG A 260 4.94 -25.80 -11.10
N GLY A 261 5.74 -25.88 -10.04
CA GLY A 261 5.70 -26.98 -9.07
C GLY A 261 6.62 -28.16 -9.40
N GLY A 262 7.17 -28.24 -10.63
CA GLY A 262 8.18 -29.22 -10.95
C GLY A 262 9.53 -28.88 -10.31
N ALA A 263 10.25 -29.89 -9.88
CA ALA A 263 11.59 -29.76 -9.29
C ALA A 263 12.70 -29.56 -10.34
N MET A 264 13.90 -29.22 -9.90
CA MET A 264 15.13 -29.29 -10.65
C MET A 264 15.88 -30.54 -10.19
N LYS A 265 16.30 -31.41 -11.15
CA LYS A 265 17.13 -32.61 -10.89
C LYS A 265 18.62 -32.28 -10.87
N GLY A 266 19.03 -31.34 -11.71
CA GLY A 266 20.40 -30.89 -11.80
C GLY A 266 20.60 -29.85 -12.90
N HIS A 267 21.81 -29.31 -12.97
CA HIS A 267 22.20 -28.36 -13.99
C HIS A 267 23.68 -28.45 -14.33
N ASP A 268 24.05 -28.04 -15.54
CA ASP A 268 25.43 -27.85 -15.98
C ASP A 268 25.69 -26.39 -16.29
N PRO A 269 26.54 -25.69 -15.51
CA PRO A 269 26.84 -24.30 -15.67
C PRO A 269 27.96 -24.01 -16.70
N ALA A 270 28.61 -25.01 -17.27
CA ALA A 270 29.85 -24.85 -18.03
C ALA A 270 29.72 -23.84 -19.18
N ALA A 271 28.64 -23.91 -19.96
CA ALA A 271 28.43 -23.02 -21.10
C ALA A 271 28.10 -21.58 -20.61
N ALA A 272 27.38 -21.43 -19.53
CA ALA A 272 27.03 -20.13 -18.97
C ALA A 272 28.27 -19.36 -18.49
N LEU A 273 29.22 -20.04 -17.89
CA LEU A 273 30.47 -19.44 -17.40
C LEU A 273 31.40 -18.97 -18.53
N GLN A 274 31.14 -19.33 -19.78
CA GLN A 274 31.85 -18.82 -20.95
C GLN A 274 31.21 -17.55 -21.52
N VAL A 275 30.03 -17.18 -21.08
CA VAL A 275 29.36 -15.95 -21.54
C VAL A 275 30.07 -14.72 -20.94
N PRO A 276 30.54 -13.77 -21.78
CA PRO A 276 31.23 -12.58 -21.29
C PRO A 276 30.40 -11.81 -20.25
N GLY A 277 31.02 -11.54 -19.11
CA GLY A 277 30.36 -10.81 -18.00
C GLY A 277 29.63 -11.69 -17.01
N VAL A 278 29.45 -13.00 -17.27
CA VAL A 278 28.95 -13.94 -16.27
C VAL A 278 30.03 -14.22 -15.25
N GLU A 279 29.69 -14.14 -13.97
CA GLU A 279 30.61 -14.36 -12.87
C GLU A 279 30.31 -15.66 -12.10
N GLN A 280 29.04 -16.02 -11.97
CA GLN A 280 28.63 -17.14 -11.13
C GLN A 280 27.27 -17.71 -11.58
N VAL A 281 27.14 -19.03 -11.43
CA VAL A 281 25.85 -19.72 -11.46
C VAL A 281 25.57 -20.27 -10.08
N ILE A 282 24.39 -19.94 -9.53
CA ILE A 282 23.97 -20.33 -8.19
C ILE A 282 22.83 -21.33 -8.30
N ASP A 283 22.97 -22.46 -7.62
CA ASP A 283 21.88 -23.42 -7.42
C ASP A 283 20.92 -22.90 -6.34
N LEU A 284 19.64 -22.76 -6.68
CA LEU A 284 18.58 -22.32 -5.77
C LEU A 284 17.76 -23.51 -5.22
N GLY A 285 18.17 -24.74 -5.53
CA GLY A 285 17.47 -25.98 -5.15
C GLY A 285 16.33 -26.36 -6.11
N ASN A 286 15.50 -25.41 -6.51
CA ASN A 286 14.38 -25.60 -7.45
C ASN A 286 14.54 -24.80 -8.75
N GLY A 287 15.72 -24.24 -8.97
CA GLY A 287 16.09 -23.44 -10.13
C GLY A 287 17.51 -22.93 -10.01
N ILE A 288 17.90 -22.08 -10.94
CA ILE A 288 19.23 -21.47 -10.99
C ILE A 288 19.14 -19.95 -11.02
N ALA A 289 20.18 -19.28 -10.51
CA ALA A 289 20.42 -17.86 -10.75
C ALA A 289 21.79 -17.66 -11.38
N VAL A 290 21.87 -16.87 -12.46
CA VAL A 290 23.13 -16.51 -13.10
C VAL A 290 23.43 -15.06 -12.78
N VAL A 291 24.56 -14.83 -12.12
CA VAL A 291 25.05 -13.51 -11.72
C VAL A 291 26.06 -12.99 -12.74
N ALA A 292 25.89 -11.74 -13.15
CA ALA A 292 26.74 -11.12 -14.15
C ALA A 292 26.96 -9.63 -13.87
N THR A 293 27.88 -9.01 -14.64
CA THR A 293 28.19 -7.58 -14.55
C THR A 293 27.11 -6.67 -15.13
N ASN A 294 26.20 -7.22 -15.93
CA ASN A 294 25.04 -6.52 -16.51
C ASN A 294 23.89 -7.48 -16.76
N THR A 295 22.70 -6.94 -16.93
CA THR A 295 21.44 -7.71 -17.12
C THR A 295 21.51 -8.60 -18.37
N TRP A 296 22.05 -8.09 -19.49
CA TRP A 296 22.12 -8.86 -20.73
C TRP A 296 22.98 -10.12 -20.58
N SER A 297 24.17 -9.97 -20.00
CA SER A 297 25.04 -11.12 -19.72
C SER A 297 24.38 -12.12 -18.76
N ALA A 298 23.65 -11.66 -17.75
CA ALA A 298 22.91 -12.53 -16.85
C ALA A 298 21.84 -13.35 -17.58
N ILE A 299 21.08 -12.72 -18.48
CA ILE A 299 20.05 -13.39 -19.31
C ILE A 299 20.71 -14.43 -20.24
N GLN A 300 21.72 -14.04 -21.02
CA GLN A 300 22.41 -14.92 -21.92
C GLN A 300 23.07 -16.11 -21.18
N GLY A 301 23.66 -15.84 -20.03
CA GLY A 301 24.20 -16.88 -19.16
C GLY A 301 23.12 -17.84 -18.67
N ALA A 302 21.97 -17.31 -18.22
CA ALA A 302 20.85 -18.15 -17.76
C ALA A 302 20.28 -19.03 -18.89
N GLU A 303 20.24 -18.56 -20.13
CA GLU A 303 19.81 -19.32 -21.28
C GLU A 303 20.83 -20.43 -21.64
N ALA A 304 22.13 -20.16 -21.44
CA ALA A 304 23.20 -21.10 -21.74
C ALA A 304 23.34 -22.27 -20.74
N VAL A 305 22.76 -22.15 -19.52
CA VAL A 305 22.78 -23.26 -18.56
C VAL A 305 21.91 -24.39 -19.07
N THR A 306 22.48 -25.61 -19.15
CA THR A 306 21.69 -26.83 -19.35
C THR A 306 21.05 -27.21 -18.02
N VAL A 307 19.72 -27.34 -17.98
CA VAL A 307 19.00 -27.71 -16.76
C VAL A 307 18.12 -28.93 -17.01
N ASP A 308 18.25 -29.93 -16.14
CA ASP A 308 17.37 -31.11 -16.11
C ASP A 308 16.21 -30.86 -15.16
N TRP A 309 15.04 -30.65 -15.76
CA TRP A 309 13.80 -30.38 -15.04
C TRP A 309 12.99 -31.65 -14.79
N ASP A 310 12.44 -31.79 -13.61
CA ASP A 310 11.45 -32.83 -13.35
C ASP A 310 10.07 -32.42 -13.90
N VAL A 311 9.21 -33.41 -14.06
CA VAL A 311 7.81 -33.20 -14.45
C VAL A 311 7.03 -32.59 -13.27
N ALA A 312 6.00 -31.79 -13.54
CA ALA A 312 5.07 -31.31 -12.54
C ALA A 312 3.89 -32.28 -12.40
N ASP A 313 3.26 -32.27 -11.23
CA ASP A 313 2.14 -33.17 -10.87
C ASP A 313 0.79 -32.79 -11.51
N TYR A 314 0.81 -32.22 -12.71
CA TYR A 314 -0.39 -31.89 -13.47
C TYR A 314 -0.21 -32.18 -14.95
N PRO A 315 -1.29 -32.34 -15.73
CA PRO A 315 -1.22 -32.67 -17.15
C PRO A 315 -0.41 -31.69 -17.98
N ALA A 316 0.25 -32.20 -19.04
CA ALA A 316 1.19 -31.42 -19.84
C ALA A 316 0.51 -30.42 -20.79
N ASP A 317 -0.74 -30.65 -21.16
CA ASP A 317 -1.47 -29.87 -22.14
C ASP A 317 -2.87 -29.48 -21.65
N SER A 318 -3.47 -28.50 -22.31
CA SER A 318 -4.77 -27.95 -21.93
C SER A 318 -5.91 -28.96 -22.07
N ALA A 319 -5.86 -29.89 -23.05
CA ALA A 319 -6.92 -30.87 -23.25
C ALA A 319 -6.96 -31.86 -22.08
N ALA A 320 -5.79 -32.35 -21.66
CA ALA A 320 -5.66 -33.22 -20.49
C ALA A 320 -6.03 -32.50 -19.19
N MET A 321 -5.68 -31.20 -19.03
CA MET A 321 -6.12 -30.39 -17.88
C MET A 321 -7.66 -30.23 -17.85
N THR A 322 -8.27 -29.96 -18.99
CA THR A 322 -9.73 -29.85 -19.09
C THR A 322 -10.41 -31.15 -18.71
N ALA A 323 -9.88 -32.29 -19.18
CA ALA A 323 -10.44 -33.60 -18.83
C ALA A 323 -10.37 -33.89 -17.32
N VAL A 324 -9.27 -33.49 -16.63
CA VAL A 324 -9.17 -33.64 -15.17
C VAL A 324 -10.20 -32.75 -14.46
N ILE A 325 -10.39 -31.50 -14.92
CA ILE A 325 -11.36 -30.56 -14.33
C ILE A 325 -12.80 -31.09 -14.56
N GLU A 326 -13.12 -31.57 -15.76
CA GLU A 326 -14.41 -32.15 -16.07
C GLU A 326 -14.72 -33.40 -15.22
N ALA A 327 -13.74 -34.26 -15.00
CA ALA A 327 -13.89 -35.41 -14.13
C ALA A 327 -14.20 -35.02 -12.69
N ALA A 328 -13.57 -33.95 -12.20
CA ALA A 328 -13.77 -33.47 -10.82
C ALA A 328 -15.19 -32.95 -10.54
N PHE A 329 -16.00 -32.61 -11.57
CA PHE A 329 -17.39 -32.22 -11.36
C PHE A 329 -18.30 -33.37 -10.87
N THR A 330 -17.85 -34.61 -11.04
CA THR A 330 -18.61 -35.79 -10.60
C THR A 330 -18.16 -36.32 -9.23
N ASP A 331 -17.07 -35.75 -8.68
CA ASP A 331 -16.52 -36.14 -7.38
C ASP A 331 -17.16 -35.35 -6.25
N ASP A 332 -17.15 -35.90 -5.03
CA ASP A 332 -17.55 -35.16 -3.85
C ASP A 332 -16.56 -33.99 -3.61
N PRO A 333 -17.02 -32.77 -3.33
CA PRO A 333 -16.14 -31.64 -3.12
C PRO A 333 -15.32 -31.81 -1.83
N ASP A 334 -14.01 -31.55 -1.89
CA ASP A 334 -13.11 -31.58 -0.72
C ASP A 334 -13.52 -30.58 0.38
N SER A 335 -14.13 -29.48 0.00
CA SER A 335 -14.67 -28.46 0.91
C SER A 335 -15.82 -27.68 0.29
N ARG A 336 -16.76 -27.26 1.15
CA ARG A 336 -17.85 -26.33 0.77
C ARG A 336 -17.65 -25.02 1.51
N LEU A 337 -17.40 -23.93 0.78
CA LEU A 337 -17.30 -22.60 1.35
C LEU A 337 -18.67 -21.94 1.54
N ARG A 338 -19.63 -22.34 0.70
CA ARG A 338 -21.01 -21.84 0.72
C ARG A 338 -21.94 -22.90 0.17
N ASP A 339 -23.09 -23.06 0.83
CA ASP A 339 -24.16 -23.94 0.38
C ASP A 339 -25.47 -23.16 0.50
N ASP A 340 -26.02 -22.74 -0.61
CA ASP A 340 -27.26 -21.96 -0.65
C ASP A 340 -28.53 -22.83 -0.88
N GLY A 341 -28.41 -24.16 -0.85
CA GLY A 341 -29.52 -25.12 -1.04
C GLY A 341 -29.63 -25.62 -2.46
#